data_91e7c86a9c2f0f95b2217a5e6ae28cf4
#
_entry.id   91e7c86a9c2f0f95b2217a5e6ae28cf4
#
_cell.length_a   1.000
_cell.length_b   1.000
_cell.length_c   1.000
_cell.angle_alpha   90.00
_cell.angle_beta   90.00
_cell.angle_gamma   90.00
#
_symmetry.space_group_name_H-M   'P 1'
#
loop_
_entity.id
_entity.type
_entity.pdbx_description
1 polymer ?
#
loop_
_entity_poly.entity_id
_entity_poly.type
_entity_poly.pdbx_seq_one_letter_code
_entity_poly.pdbx_strand_id
1 'polypeptide(L)'
;MPLAAVVEPRSIAARLPRDRRTWTLLSLFAVFAGSVFAFANVTEDYLTNDPLVDWDVRFATWLHSHASDNLVTFFKVVTWAGNSALLLLVVGALAVVFVRRGRVNDAAVLILALGGAGVINALLKLVFQRPRPELAFVHLETYSFPSGHAAVATATFATLAFVLGRRSGRGRTIAIAAAAIALIVLVGFSRLYLGVHYLSDVMAGTSFGLAWASLCLIAYTLSGERSIPLPRLSARASDRPRP
;
A
#
# COMPACT_ATOMS: atom_id res chain seq x y z
N MET A 1 -49.12 30.74 -32.64
CA MET A 1 -48.38 29.51 -32.35
C MET A 1 -46.95 29.90 -31.95
N PRO A 2 -46.49 29.79 -30.70
CA PRO A 2 -45.10 30.07 -30.35
C PRO A 2 -44.25 28.81 -30.60
N LEU A 3 -43.11 29.02 -31.28
CA LEU A 3 -42.08 28.03 -31.56
C LEU A 3 -41.46 27.46 -30.26
N ALA A 4 -41.52 26.16 -30.12
CA ALA A 4 -40.89 25.44 -29.00
C ALA A 4 -39.35 25.67 -29.10
N ALA A 5 -38.78 26.22 -28.02
CA ALA A 5 -37.33 26.32 -27.88
C ALA A 5 -36.73 24.94 -27.79
N VAL A 6 -35.94 24.56 -28.78
CA VAL A 6 -35.10 23.37 -28.79
C VAL A 6 -34.02 23.56 -27.70
N VAL A 7 -34.17 22.87 -26.57
CA VAL A 7 -33.13 22.83 -25.54
C VAL A 7 -31.99 21.98 -26.10
N GLU A 8 -30.90 22.61 -26.50
CA GLU A 8 -29.66 21.90 -26.86
C GLU A 8 -29.18 21.02 -25.69
N PRO A 9 -28.84 19.75 -25.93
CA PRO A 9 -28.27 18.91 -24.90
C PRO A 9 -26.88 19.45 -24.53
N ARG A 10 -26.80 20.13 -23.39
CA ARG A 10 -25.52 20.55 -22.81
C ARG A 10 -24.66 19.28 -22.65
N SER A 11 -23.59 19.18 -23.43
CA SER A 11 -22.70 18.03 -23.46
C SER A 11 -22.17 17.71 -22.05
N ILE A 12 -22.28 16.45 -21.63
CA ILE A 12 -21.77 15.94 -20.36
C ILE A 12 -20.28 16.24 -20.21
N ALA A 13 -19.54 16.34 -21.34
CA ALA A 13 -18.12 16.71 -21.39
C ALA A 13 -17.79 18.09 -20.76
N ALA A 14 -18.78 19.03 -20.68
CA ALA A 14 -18.58 20.34 -20.08
C ALA A 14 -18.56 20.33 -18.53
N ARG A 15 -18.84 19.19 -17.89
CA ARG A 15 -18.96 19.08 -16.42
C ARG A 15 -17.80 18.36 -15.74
N LEU A 16 -16.79 17.90 -16.48
CA LEU A 16 -15.65 17.24 -15.88
C LEU A 16 -14.78 18.28 -15.14
N PRO A 17 -14.44 18.05 -13.88
CA PRO A 17 -13.60 18.95 -13.10
C PRO A 17 -12.23 19.07 -13.77
N ARG A 18 -11.77 20.30 -14.01
CA ARG A 18 -10.45 20.60 -14.59
C ARG A 18 -9.33 20.60 -13.54
N ASP A 19 -9.66 20.40 -12.28
CA ASP A 19 -8.72 20.47 -11.17
C ASP A 19 -8.00 19.13 -10.96
N ARG A 20 -6.66 19.19 -10.94
CA ARG A 20 -5.77 18.04 -10.70
C ARG A 20 -6.09 17.31 -9.38
N ARG A 21 -6.51 18.06 -8.35
CA ARG A 21 -6.86 17.51 -7.04
C ARG A 21 -8.09 16.59 -7.15
N THR A 22 -9.12 17.04 -7.84
CA THR A 22 -10.35 16.25 -8.03
C THR A 22 -10.07 14.95 -8.78
N TRP A 23 -9.28 14.99 -9.85
CA TRP A 23 -8.87 13.76 -10.56
C TRP A 23 -8.06 12.82 -9.67
N THR A 24 -7.18 13.35 -8.83
CA THR A 24 -6.42 12.54 -7.85
C THR A 24 -7.36 11.86 -6.86
N LEU A 25 -8.33 12.59 -6.29
CA LEU A 25 -9.30 12.03 -5.36
C LEU A 25 -10.20 10.98 -6.01
N LEU A 26 -10.69 11.22 -7.22
CA LEU A 26 -11.49 10.26 -7.98
C LEU A 26 -10.69 8.97 -8.27
N SER A 27 -9.42 9.10 -8.67
CA SER A 27 -8.55 7.95 -8.90
C SER A 27 -8.29 7.16 -7.63
N LEU A 28 -7.98 7.84 -6.52
CA LEU A 28 -7.77 7.19 -5.22
C LEU A 28 -9.03 6.51 -4.71
N PHE A 29 -10.20 7.12 -4.90
CA PHE A 29 -11.47 6.52 -4.54
C PHE A 29 -11.79 5.29 -5.40
N ALA A 30 -11.53 5.35 -6.70
CA ALA A 30 -11.70 4.19 -7.59
C ALA A 30 -10.78 3.02 -7.19
N VAL A 31 -9.51 3.31 -6.86
CA VAL A 31 -8.57 2.29 -6.35
C VAL A 31 -9.04 1.74 -5.01
N PHE A 32 -9.51 2.60 -4.10
CA PHE A 32 -10.07 2.18 -2.81
C PHE A 32 -11.25 1.22 -3.00
N ALA A 33 -12.26 1.64 -3.77
CA ALA A 33 -13.47 0.84 -4.02
C ALA A 33 -13.14 -0.50 -4.70
N GLY A 34 -12.31 -0.48 -5.74
CA GLY A 34 -11.86 -1.70 -6.43
C GLY A 34 -11.07 -2.63 -5.52
N SER A 35 -10.23 -2.09 -4.64
CA SER A 35 -9.44 -2.87 -3.69
C SER A 35 -10.29 -3.48 -2.57
N VAL A 36 -11.29 -2.74 -2.06
CA VAL A 36 -12.27 -3.26 -1.10
C VAL A 36 -13.10 -4.38 -1.74
N PHE A 37 -13.55 -4.17 -2.97
CA PHE A 37 -14.29 -5.19 -3.73
C PHE A 37 -13.44 -6.45 -3.93
N ALA A 38 -12.19 -6.30 -4.35
CA ALA A 38 -11.27 -7.44 -4.53
C ALA A 38 -11.00 -8.18 -3.22
N PHE A 39 -10.79 -7.44 -2.11
CA PHE A 39 -10.61 -8.04 -0.79
C PHE A 39 -11.85 -8.82 -0.35
N ALA A 40 -13.05 -8.25 -0.56
CA ALA A 40 -14.31 -8.89 -0.19
C ALA A 40 -14.54 -10.18 -0.96
N ASN A 41 -14.32 -10.19 -2.29
CA ASN A 41 -14.48 -11.39 -3.11
C ASN A 41 -13.50 -12.50 -2.71
N VAL A 42 -12.20 -12.17 -2.57
CA VAL A 42 -11.20 -13.17 -2.13
C VAL A 42 -11.52 -13.71 -0.72
N THR A 43 -12.09 -12.88 0.14
CA THR A 43 -12.49 -13.30 1.49
C THR A 43 -13.72 -14.18 1.44
N GLU A 44 -14.68 -13.87 0.58
CA GLU A 44 -15.87 -14.67 0.36
C GLU A 44 -15.49 -16.05 -0.20
N ASP A 45 -14.68 -16.11 -1.28
CA ASP A 45 -14.17 -17.36 -1.85
C ASP A 45 -13.50 -18.24 -0.78
N TYR A 46 -12.71 -17.63 0.12
CA TYR A 46 -12.09 -18.35 1.24
C TYR A 46 -13.12 -18.89 2.24
N LEU A 47 -14.15 -18.13 2.58
CA LEU A 47 -15.15 -18.50 3.58
C LEU A 47 -16.16 -19.54 3.05
N THR A 48 -16.47 -19.50 1.74
CA THR A 48 -17.40 -20.43 1.08
C THR A 48 -16.72 -21.71 0.57
N ASN A 49 -15.38 -21.74 0.67
CA ASN A 49 -14.56 -22.86 0.17
C ASN A 49 -14.70 -23.07 -1.35
N ASP A 50 -14.76 -21.97 -2.10
CA ASP A 50 -14.92 -21.93 -3.55
C ASP A 50 -13.65 -22.39 -4.31
N PRO A 51 -13.70 -22.57 -5.64
CA PRO A 51 -12.60 -23.09 -6.47
C PRO A 51 -11.25 -22.38 -6.29
N LEU A 52 -11.22 -21.12 -5.79
CA LEU A 52 -9.98 -20.43 -5.48
C LEU A 52 -9.17 -21.17 -4.40
N VAL A 53 -9.83 -21.79 -3.42
CA VAL A 53 -9.16 -22.56 -2.36
C VAL A 53 -8.49 -23.82 -2.92
N ASP A 54 -9.12 -24.48 -3.87
CA ASP A 54 -8.53 -25.62 -4.59
C ASP A 54 -7.29 -25.18 -5.40
N TRP A 55 -7.35 -24.03 -6.03
CA TRP A 55 -6.22 -23.43 -6.73
C TRP A 55 -5.07 -23.07 -5.78
N ASP A 56 -5.35 -22.59 -4.59
CA ASP A 56 -4.36 -22.27 -3.56
C ASP A 56 -3.48 -23.49 -3.24
N VAL A 57 -4.12 -24.64 -2.98
CA VAL A 57 -3.42 -25.88 -2.65
C VAL A 57 -2.62 -26.40 -3.84
N ARG A 58 -3.24 -26.46 -5.03
CA ARG A 58 -2.57 -26.93 -6.25
C ARG A 58 -1.37 -26.07 -6.61
N PHE A 59 -1.52 -24.75 -6.54
CA PHE A 59 -0.45 -23.82 -6.86
C PHE A 59 0.70 -23.86 -5.84
N ALA A 60 0.39 -23.96 -4.56
CA ALA A 60 1.41 -24.11 -3.51
C ALA A 60 2.19 -25.43 -3.70
N THR A 61 1.51 -26.54 -3.97
CA THR A 61 2.14 -27.84 -4.23
C THR A 61 3.00 -27.80 -5.49
N TRP A 62 2.50 -27.17 -6.55
CA TRP A 62 3.26 -27.02 -7.80
C TRP A 62 4.53 -26.18 -7.59
N LEU A 63 4.43 -25.04 -6.91
CA LEU A 63 5.60 -24.21 -6.60
C LEU A 63 6.64 -24.97 -5.76
N HIS A 64 6.18 -25.71 -4.76
CA HIS A 64 7.07 -26.50 -3.91
C HIS A 64 7.80 -27.59 -4.69
N SER A 65 7.09 -28.32 -5.58
CA SER A 65 7.70 -29.39 -6.39
C SER A 65 8.69 -28.90 -7.46
N HIS A 66 8.62 -27.60 -7.85
CA HIS A 66 9.53 -26.96 -8.80
C HIS A 66 10.51 -26.00 -8.14
N ALA A 67 10.56 -26.00 -6.79
CA ALA A 67 11.47 -25.12 -6.07
C ALA A 67 12.94 -25.59 -6.19
N SER A 68 13.86 -24.64 -6.25
CA SER A 68 15.30 -24.88 -6.19
C SER A 68 15.94 -24.15 -5.02
N ASP A 69 16.98 -24.70 -4.42
CA ASP A 69 17.66 -24.14 -3.25
C ASP A 69 18.17 -22.70 -3.50
N ASN A 70 18.66 -22.44 -4.70
CA ASN A 70 19.12 -21.11 -5.09
C ASN A 70 17.99 -20.08 -5.08
N LEU A 71 16.82 -20.43 -5.62
CA LEU A 71 15.64 -19.56 -5.64
C LEU A 71 15.01 -19.43 -4.26
N VAL A 72 15.00 -20.50 -3.45
CA VAL A 72 14.58 -20.43 -2.04
C VAL A 72 15.44 -19.42 -1.29
N THR A 73 16.78 -19.51 -1.45
CA THR A 73 17.71 -18.58 -0.82
C THR A 73 17.51 -17.15 -1.33
N PHE A 74 17.35 -16.96 -2.63
CA PHE A 74 17.02 -15.64 -3.21
C PHE A 74 15.74 -15.06 -2.61
N PHE A 75 14.64 -15.82 -2.57
CA PHE A 75 13.38 -15.33 -2.02
C PHE A 75 13.39 -15.15 -0.50
N LYS A 76 14.23 -15.87 0.24
CA LYS A 76 14.51 -15.56 1.65
C LYS A 76 15.12 -14.17 1.83
N VAL A 77 15.95 -13.70 0.89
CA VAL A 77 16.48 -12.33 0.92
C VAL A 77 15.43 -11.33 0.47
N VAL A 78 14.76 -11.60 -0.65
CA VAL A 78 13.72 -10.71 -1.21
C VAL A 78 12.61 -10.41 -0.22
N THR A 79 12.17 -11.41 0.55
CA THR A 79 11.05 -11.24 1.50
C THR A 79 11.33 -10.21 2.59
N TRP A 80 12.61 -9.89 2.87
CA TRP A 80 12.98 -8.84 3.81
C TRP A 80 12.44 -7.46 3.42
N ALA A 81 12.28 -7.18 2.11
CA ALA A 81 11.68 -5.93 1.65
C ALA A 81 10.22 -5.75 2.10
N GLY A 82 9.53 -6.83 2.49
CA GLY A 82 8.19 -6.79 3.08
C GLY A 82 8.18 -7.03 4.60
N ASN A 83 9.35 -7.15 5.22
CA ASN A 83 9.43 -7.37 6.67
C ASN A 83 9.04 -6.11 7.43
N SER A 84 8.06 -6.24 8.35
CA SER A 84 7.51 -5.09 9.08
C SER A 84 8.55 -4.36 9.93
N ALA A 85 9.50 -5.07 10.56
CA ALA A 85 10.53 -4.44 11.37
C ALA A 85 11.51 -3.63 10.50
N LEU A 86 11.93 -4.18 9.35
CA LEU A 86 12.78 -3.45 8.40
C LEU A 86 12.06 -2.23 7.83
N LEU A 87 10.78 -2.39 7.44
CA LEU A 87 9.99 -1.26 6.93
C LEU A 87 9.78 -0.19 8.00
N LEU A 88 9.60 -0.54 9.28
CA LEU A 88 9.54 0.41 10.38
C LEU A 88 10.83 1.23 10.50
N LEU A 89 11.99 0.62 10.38
CA LEU A 89 13.29 1.32 10.40
C LEU A 89 13.42 2.25 9.20
N VAL A 90 13.10 1.79 7.99
CA VAL A 90 13.18 2.59 6.76
C VAL A 90 12.21 3.76 6.79
N VAL A 91 10.93 3.51 7.13
CA VAL A 91 9.90 4.56 7.22
C VAL A 91 10.23 5.53 8.35
N GLY A 92 10.74 5.05 9.48
CA GLY A 92 11.21 5.91 10.58
C GLY A 92 12.33 6.85 10.14
N ALA A 93 13.35 6.33 9.45
CA ALA A 93 14.42 7.14 8.90
C ALA A 93 13.91 8.18 7.87
N LEU A 94 13.02 7.76 6.95
CA LEU A 94 12.39 8.66 5.98
C LEU A 94 11.53 9.72 6.66
N ALA A 95 10.79 9.36 7.70
CA ALA A 95 9.97 10.29 8.47
C ALA A 95 10.84 11.38 9.14
N VAL A 96 11.97 11.02 9.73
CA VAL A 96 12.94 12.00 10.27
C VAL A 96 13.43 12.94 9.17
N VAL A 97 13.79 12.42 8.00
CA VAL A 97 14.23 13.25 6.86
C VAL A 97 13.11 14.18 6.40
N PHE A 98 11.88 13.69 6.29
CA PHE A 98 10.73 14.52 5.89
C PHE A 98 10.42 15.60 6.92
N VAL A 99 10.41 15.28 8.20
CA VAL A 99 10.20 16.27 9.29
C VAL A 99 11.29 17.36 9.26
N ARG A 100 12.56 16.97 9.14
CA ARG A 100 13.67 17.96 9.03
C ARG A 100 13.56 18.86 7.80
N ARG A 101 12.87 18.40 6.75
CA ARG A 101 12.58 19.20 5.54
C ARG A 101 11.24 19.94 5.61
N GLY A 102 10.58 20.02 6.76
CA GLY A 102 9.27 20.65 6.93
C GLY A 102 8.09 19.87 6.29
N ARG A 103 8.30 18.61 5.94
CA ARG A 103 7.32 17.74 5.25
C ARG A 103 6.59 16.82 6.24
N VAL A 104 6.03 17.38 7.31
CA VAL A 104 5.45 16.61 8.42
C VAL A 104 4.28 15.74 7.95
N ASN A 105 3.44 16.23 7.04
CA ASN A 105 2.31 15.47 6.53
C ASN A 105 2.75 14.24 5.71
N ASP A 106 3.88 14.36 4.98
CA ASP A 106 4.45 13.24 4.22
C ASP A 106 4.99 12.15 5.17
N ALA A 107 5.59 12.55 6.29
CA ALA A 107 6.01 11.63 7.34
C ALA A 107 4.80 10.95 8.00
N ALA A 108 3.79 11.73 8.37
CA ALA A 108 2.61 11.24 9.05
C ALA A 108 1.83 10.21 8.21
N VAL A 109 1.61 10.48 6.91
CA VAL A 109 0.89 9.54 6.04
C VAL A 109 1.65 8.23 5.85
N LEU A 110 2.99 8.24 5.79
CA LEU A 110 3.80 7.02 5.69
C LEU A 110 3.74 6.19 6.97
N ILE A 111 3.85 6.84 8.13
CA ILE A 111 3.73 6.16 9.43
C ILE A 111 2.34 5.55 9.58
N LEU A 112 1.29 6.29 9.21
CA LEU A 112 -0.10 5.81 9.28
C LEU A 112 -0.34 4.65 8.31
N ALA A 113 0.19 4.72 7.09
CA ALA A 113 0.04 3.66 6.10
C ALA A 113 0.71 2.35 6.57
N LEU A 114 1.94 2.42 7.04
CA LEU A 114 2.68 1.25 7.55
C LEU A 114 2.05 0.71 8.84
N GLY A 115 1.90 1.57 9.85
CA GLY A 115 1.46 1.17 11.19
C GLY A 115 0.02 0.66 11.18
N GLY A 116 -0.88 1.38 10.51
CA GLY A 116 -2.28 0.98 10.39
C GLY A 116 -2.45 -0.33 9.61
N ALA A 117 -1.72 -0.51 8.50
CA ALA A 117 -1.73 -1.78 7.77
C ALA A 117 -1.27 -2.95 8.65
N GLY A 118 -0.21 -2.74 9.44
CA GLY A 118 0.31 -3.77 10.35
C GLY A 118 -0.70 -4.14 11.44
N VAL A 119 -1.26 -3.15 12.12
CA VAL A 119 -2.24 -3.37 13.21
C VAL A 119 -3.51 -4.04 12.68
N ILE A 120 -4.10 -3.50 11.61
CA ILE A 120 -5.36 -4.06 11.07
C ILE A 120 -5.11 -5.48 10.52
N ASN A 121 -3.99 -5.72 9.84
CA ASN A 121 -3.65 -7.08 9.38
C ASN A 121 -3.52 -8.07 10.56
N ALA A 122 -2.92 -7.66 11.67
CA ALA A 122 -2.83 -8.51 12.85
C ALA A 122 -4.22 -8.86 13.42
N LEU A 123 -5.14 -7.88 13.46
CA LEU A 123 -6.53 -8.12 13.89
C LEU A 123 -7.27 -9.04 12.91
N LEU A 124 -7.13 -8.83 11.59
CA LEU A 124 -7.73 -9.71 10.58
C LEU A 124 -7.25 -11.15 10.71
N LYS A 125 -5.97 -11.37 11.01
CA LYS A 125 -5.43 -12.73 11.26
C LYS A 125 -6.10 -13.41 12.45
N LEU A 126 -6.40 -12.66 13.52
CA LEU A 126 -7.11 -13.20 14.67
C LEU A 126 -8.57 -13.53 14.39
N VAL A 127 -9.18 -12.83 13.42
CA VAL A 127 -10.56 -13.10 12.98
C VAL A 127 -10.62 -14.35 12.10
N PHE A 128 -9.74 -14.43 11.08
CA PHE A 128 -9.82 -15.51 10.08
C PHE A 128 -9.13 -16.80 10.47
N GLN A 129 -8.10 -16.76 11.28
CA GLN A 129 -7.38 -17.91 11.87
C GLN A 129 -7.01 -19.03 10.87
N ARG A 130 -6.76 -18.67 9.59
CA ARG A 130 -6.43 -19.63 8.53
C ARG A 130 -5.09 -20.32 8.81
N PRO A 131 -5.02 -21.68 8.77
CA PRO A 131 -3.74 -22.40 8.85
C PRO A 131 -2.86 -22.07 7.63
N ARG A 132 -1.54 -22.24 7.80
CA ARG A 132 -0.57 -22.08 6.73
C ARG A 132 -0.43 -23.33 5.89
N PRO A 133 0.14 -23.21 4.64
CA PRO A 133 0.53 -24.38 3.88
C PRO A 133 1.53 -25.27 4.65
N GLU A 134 1.36 -26.58 4.56
CA GLU A 134 2.23 -27.55 5.27
C GLU A 134 3.64 -27.63 4.67
N LEU A 135 3.76 -27.37 3.35
CA LEU A 135 4.99 -27.48 2.56
C LEU A 135 5.85 -26.20 2.61
N ALA A 136 5.96 -25.55 3.76
CA ALA A 136 6.69 -24.30 3.88
C ALA A 136 8.20 -24.50 4.06
N PHE A 137 9.04 -23.74 3.34
CA PHE A 137 10.49 -23.67 3.53
C PHE A 137 10.92 -22.87 4.78
N VAL A 138 9.97 -22.18 5.40
CA VAL A 138 10.17 -21.37 6.62
C VAL A 138 8.98 -21.59 7.55
N HIS A 139 9.24 -22.02 8.77
CA HIS A 139 8.17 -22.24 9.74
C HIS A 139 7.76 -20.93 10.41
N LEU A 140 6.46 -20.67 10.48
CA LEU A 140 5.88 -19.47 11.12
C LEU A 140 4.65 -19.89 11.93
N GLU A 141 4.60 -19.48 13.18
CA GLU A 141 3.54 -19.87 14.14
C GLU A 141 2.27 -19.01 14.06
N THR A 142 2.21 -18.05 13.14
CA THR A 142 1.05 -17.14 13.01
C THR A 142 0.12 -17.60 11.89
N TYR A 143 -1.15 -17.16 11.93
CA TYR A 143 -2.14 -17.43 10.88
C TYR A 143 -1.72 -16.92 9.49
N SER A 144 -2.26 -17.55 8.42
CA SER A 144 -1.87 -17.22 7.05
C SER A 144 -2.64 -16.03 6.48
N PHE A 145 -3.94 -15.96 6.64
CA PHE A 145 -4.82 -14.99 5.97
C PHE A 145 -5.10 -13.73 6.82
N PRO A 146 -5.03 -12.54 6.24
CA PRO A 146 -4.37 -12.23 4.97
C PRO A 146 -2.84 -12.11 5.14
N SER A 147 -2.08 -12.10 4.03
CA SER A 147 -0.62 -12.00 4.06
C SER A 147 -0.13 -10.64 4.58
N GLY A 148 0.52 -10.63 5.75
CA GLY A 148 1.03 -9.41 6.37
C GLY A 148 2.15 -8.74 5.58
N HIS A 149 3.09 -9.51 5.00
CA HIS A 149 4.15 -8.98 4.14
C HIS A 149 3.56 -8.28 2.91
N ALA A 150 2.58 -8.91 2.25
CA ALA A 150 1.91 -8.31 1.09
C ALA A 150 1.16 -7.02 1.48
N ALA A 151 0.40 -7.04 2.58
CA ALA A 151 -0.38 -5.90 3.05
C ALA A 151 0.50 -4.69 3.39
N VAL A 152 1.50 -4.93 4.25
CA VAL A 152 2.38 -3.85 4.76
C VAL A 152 3.30 -3.30 3.66
N ALA A 153 3.87 -4.17 2.81
CA ALA A 153 4.66 -3.74 1.66
C ALA A 153 3.83 -2.91 0.68
N THR A 154 2.61 -3.37 0.36
CA THR A 154 1.70 -2.65 -0.54
C THR A 154 1.33 -1.28 0.01
N ALA A 155 0.88 -1.20 1.26
CA ALA A 155 0.52 0.07 1.89
C ALA A 155 1.71 1.04 1.92
N THR A 156 2.89 0.56 2.25
CA THR A 156 4.10 1.38 2.37
C THR A 156 4.59 1.86 1.00
N PHE A 157 4.79 0.94 0.04
CA PHE A 157 5.37 1.30 -1.25
C PHE A 157 4.41 2.11 -2.12
N ALA A 158 3.10 1.84 -2.10
CA ALA A 158 2.11 2.64 -2.81
C ALA A 158 2.06 4.07 -2.25
N THR A 159 2.05 4.23 -0.92
CA THR A 159 2.06 5.55 -0.28
C THR A 159 3.36 6.30 -0.56
N LEU A 160 4.51 5.63 -0.46
CA LEU A 160 5.81 6.24 -0.77
C LEU A 160 5.90 6.68 -2.22
N ALA A 161 5.43 5.83 -3.16
CA ALA A 161 5.41 6.16 -4.58
C ALA A 161 4.55 7.39 -4.87
N PHE A 162 3.39 7.52 -4.24
CA PHE A 162 2.53 8.70 -4.36
C PHE A 162 3.24 9.96 -3.83
N VAL A 163 3.78 9.91 -2.60
CA VAL A 163 4.44 11.05 -1.94
C VAL A 163 5.67 11.54 -2.71
N LEU A 164 6.44 10.63 -3.29
CA LEU A 164 7.60 10.98 -4.12
C LEU A 164 7.20 11.42 -5.52
N GLY A 165 6.25 10.72 -6.15
CA GLY A 165 5.81 10.97 -7.52
C GLY A 165 5.15 12.33 -7.70
N ARG A 166 4.29 12.77 -6.76
CA ARG A 166 3.58 14.06 -6.84
C ARG A 166 4.50 15.28 -6.96
N ARG A 167 5.76 15.17 -6.54
CA ARG A 167 6.79 16.22 -6.59
C ARG A 167 7.81 16.00 -7.70
N SER A 168 7.60 14.99 -8.54
CA SER A 168 8.50 14.59 -9.63
C SER A 168 7.92 14.94 -10.99
N GLY A 169 8.76 15.05 -12.00
CA GLY A 169 8.32 15.09 -13.39
C GLY A 169 7.74 13.74 -13.84
N ARG A 170 6.94 13.75 -14.94
CA ARG A 170 6.18 12.58 -15.42
C ARG A 170 7.01 11.30 -15.55
N GLY A 171 8.18 11.37 -16.18
CA GLY A 171 9.03 10.19 -16.40
C GLY A 171 9.51 9.58 -15.06
N ARG A 172 9.95 10.42 -14.12
CA ARG A 172 10.36 9.98 -12.79
C ARG A 172 9.20 9.41 -11.97
N THR A 173 8.01 10.00 -12.09
CA THR A 173 6.81 9.46 -11.43
C THR A 173 6.49 8.06 -11.93
N ILE A 174 6.55 7.82 -13.24
CA ILE A 174 6.33 6.51 -13.85
C ILE A 174 7.38 5.50 -13.34
N ALA A 175 8.66 5.89 -13.31
CA ALA A 175 9.73 5.01 -12.82
C ALA A 175 9.54 4.63 -11.33
N ILE A 176 9.16 5.61 -10.48
CA ILE A 176 8.87 5.37 -9.06
C ILE A 176 7.67 4.42 -8.90
N ALA A 177 6.60 4.64 -9.66
CA ALA A 177 5.42 3.77 -9.62
C ALA A 177 5.75 2.35 -10.09
N ALA A 178 6.50 2.20 -11.17
CA ALA A 178 6.94 0.90 -11.68
C ALA A 178 7.82 0.16 -10.66
N ALA A 179 8.76 0.84 -10.02
CA ALA A 179 9.60 0.27 -8.97
C ALA A 179 8.77 -0.19 -7.76
N ALA A 180 7.79 0.60 -7.33
CA ALA A 180 6.89 0.24 -6.24
C ALA A 180 6.05 -1.00 -6.57
N ILE A 181 5.47 -1.06 -7.78
CA ILE A 181 4.71 -2.22 -8.26
C ILE A 181 5.61 -3.46 -8.30
N ALA A 182 6.81 -3.34 -8.86
CA ALA A 182 7.77 -4.44 -8.93
C ALA A 182 8.12 -4.98 -7.53
N LEU A 183 8.35 -4.10 -6.55
CA LEU A 183 8.63 -4.51 -5.16
C LEU A 183 7.42 -5.20 -4.52
N ILE A 184 6.20 -4.66 -4.71
CA ILE A 184 4.98 -5.27 -4.17
C ILE A 184 4.79 -6.69 -4.74
N VAL A 185 4.90 -6.84 -6.05
CA VAL A 185 4.76 -8.14 -6.72
C VAL A 185 5.86 -9.10 -6.27
N LEU A 186 7.10 -8.64 -6.19
CA LEU A 186 8.24 -9.46 -5.80
C LEU A 186 8.14 -9.93 -4.34
N VAL A 187 7.72 -9.06 -3.43
CA VAL A 187 7.45 -9.43 -2.03
C VAL A 187 6.29 -10.43 -1.97
N GLY A 188 5.16 -10.16 -2.64
CA GLY A 188 4.02 -11.07 -2.66
C GLY A 188 4.41 -12.45 -3.19
N PHE A 189 5.10 -12.50 -4.32
CA PHE A 189 5.57 -13.75 -4.92
C PHE A 189 6.57 -14.50 -4.02
N SER A 190 7.45 -13.78 -3.31
CA SER A 190 8.35 -14.42 -2.36
C SER A 190 7.62 -15.22 -1.27
N ARG A 191 6.41 -14.78 -0.87
CA ARG A 191 5.60 -15.48 0.14
C ARG A 191 5.00 -16.78 -0.39
N LEU A 192 4.63 -16.77 -1.67
CA LEU A 192 4.16 -17.96 -2.38
C LEU A 192 5.29 -18.97 -2.59
N TYR A 193 6.42 -18.50 -3.09
CA TYR A 193 7.58 -19.34 -3.38
C TYR A 193 8.16 -20.00 -2.12
N LEU A 194 8.17 -19.28 -1.00
CA LEU A 194 8.58 -19.81 0.30
C LEU A 194 7.54 -20.74 0.94
N GLY A 195 6.36 -20.92 0.32
CA GLY A 195 5.30 -21.79 0.78
C GLY A 195 4.64 -21.35 2.08
N VAL A 196 4.82 -20.10 2.52
CA VAL A 196 4.30 -19.60 3.80
C VAL A 196 2.91 -18.98 3.71
N HIS A 197 2.40 -18.77 2.48
CA HIS A 197 1.09 -18.22 2.17
C HIS A 197 0.50 -18.85 0.92
N TYR A 198 -0.82 -18.93 0.88
CA TYR A 198 -1.58 -19.24 -0.31
C TYR A 198 -1.70 -18.02 -1.24
N LEU A 199 -2.09 -18.26 -2.50
CA LEU A 199 -2.29 -17.19 -3.49
C LEU A 199 -3.36 -16.21 -3.02
N SER A 200 -4.49 -16.70 -2.52
CA SER A 200 -5.58 -15.89 -1.96
C SER A 200 -5.13 -15.04 -0.77
N ASP A 201 -4.22 -15.55 0.11
CA ASP A 201 -3.67 -14.75 1.21
C ASP A 201 -2.92 -13.52 0.70
N VAL A 202 -2.13 -13.70 -0.37
CA VAL A 202 -1.34 -12.62 -0.97
C VAL A 202 -2.24 -11.64 -1.71
N MET A 203 -3.25 -12.13 -2.45
CA MET A 203 -4.24 -11.30 -3.12
C MET A 203 -5.02 -10.46 -2.10
N ALA A 204 -5.55 -11.08 -1.05
CA ALA A 204 -6.23 -10.37 0.04
C ALA A 204 -5.32 -9.35 0.73
N GLY A 205 -4.08 -9.73 1.06
CA GLY A 205 -3.11 -8.82 1.68
C GLY A 205 -2.81 -7.60 0.80
N THR A 206 -2.59 -7.82 -0.49
CA THR A 206 -2.34 -6.74 -1.47
C THR A 206 -3.55 -5.84 -1.63
N SER A 207 -4.74 -6.40 -1.78
CA SER A 207 -6.00 -5.65 -1.91
C SER A 207 -6.27 -4.82 -0.64
N PHE A 208 -6.14 -5.41 0.53
CA PHE A 208 -6.25 -4.69 1.80
C PHE A 208 -5.22 -3.56 1.91
N GLY A 209 -3.95 -3.84 1.57
CA GLY A 209 -2.88 -2.85 1.59
C GLY A 209 -3.14 -1.65 0.67
N LEU A 210 -3.68 -1.90 -0.55
CA LEU A 210 -4.08 -0.84 -1.49
C LEU A 210 -5.27 -0.04 -0.98
N ALA A 211 -6.30 -0.70 -0.42
CA ALA A 211 -7.45 -0.03 0.17
C ALA A 211 -7.01 0.90 1.30
N TRP A 212 -6.20 0.40 2.24
CA TRP A 212 -5.68 1.19 3.33
C TRP A 212 -4.80 2.36 2.88
N ALA A 213 -3.86 2.13 1.95
CA ALA A 213 -3.04 3.19 1.36
C ALA A 213 -3.90 4.27 0.71
N SER A 214 -4.91 3.87 -0.09
CA SER A 214 -5.81 4.80 -0.77
C SER A 214 -6.58 5.65 0.23
N LEU A 215 -7.09 5.06 1.31
CA LEU A 215 -7.78 5.79 2.38
C LEU A 215 -6.86 6.81 3.05
N CYS A 216 -5.63 6.42 3.39
CA CYS A 216 -4.62 7.33 3.95
C CYS A 216 -4.30 8.48 2.97
N LEU A 217 -4.18 8.19 1.67
CA LEU A 217 -3.88 9.18 0.64
C LEU A 217 -5.06 10.10 0.32
N ILE A 218 -6.29 9.63 0.43
CA ILE A 218 -7.50 10.47 0.36
C ILE A 218 -7.48 11.47 1.52
N ALA A 219 -7.31 11.00 2.76
CA ALA A 219 -7.24 11.86 3.94
C ALA A 219 -6.09 12.88 3.83
N TYR A 220 -4.91 12.44 3.37
CA TYR A 220 -3.76 13.29 3.11
C TYR A 220 -4.03 14.37 2.05
N THR A 221 -4.74 14.02 0.96
CA THR A 221 -5.09 14.96 -0.11
C THR A 221 -6.15 15.95 0.32
N LEU A 222 -7.09 15.53 1.18
CA LEU A 222 -8.16 16.38 1.73
C LEU A 222 -7.62 17.36 2.78
N SER A 223 -6.71 16.95 3.65
CA SER A 223 -6.12 17.84 4.66
C SER A 223 -5.31 18.99 4.07
N GLY A 224 -4.98 18.92 2.78
CA GLY A 224 -4.23 19.95 2.07
C GLY A 224 -2.78 20.01 2.52
N GLU A 225 -1.96 20.78 1.79
CA GLU A 225 -0.59 21.09 2.21
C GLU A 225 -0.59 22.15 3.33
N ARG A 226 -1.24 21.90 4.43
CA ARG A 226 -0.98 22.68 5.63
C ARG A 226 0.40 22.26 6.13
N SER A 227 1.45 22.90 5.60
CA SER A 227 2.73 22.92 6.28
C SER A 227 2.46 23.55 7.65
N ILE A 228 2.44 22.73 8.70
CA ILE A 228 2.49 23.27 10.07
C ILE A 228 3.82 24.01 10.13
N PRO A 229 3.82 25.35 10.29
CA PRO A 229 5.07 26.08 10.41
C PRO A 229 5.75 25.57 11.67
N LEU A 230 6.87 24.86 11.51
CA LEU A 230 7.70 24.53 12.66
C LEU A 230 8.11 25.85 13.31
N PRO A 231 7.95 26.01 14.65
CA PRO A 231 8.45 27.17 15.34
C PRO A 231 9.94 27.29 14.98
N ARG A 232 10.32 28.38 14.33
CA ARG A 232 11.73 28.71 14.12
C ARG A 232 12.31 28.79 15.52
N LEU A 233 13.16 27.83 15.89
CA LEU A 233 14.04 27.96 17.02
C LEU A 233 14.91 29.21 16.70
N SER A 234 14.46 30.36 17.17
CA SER A 234 15.23 31.57 17.07
C SER A 234 16.54 31.28 17.79
N ALA A 235 17.64 31.19 17.02
CA ALA A 235 18.95 31.28 17.59
C ALA A 235 18.94 32.59 18.39
N ARG A 236 18.95 32.50 19.72
CA ARG A 236 19.20 33.64 20.60
C ARG A 236 20.54 34.23 20.16
N ALA A 237 20.44 35.27 19.32
CA ALA A 237 21.58 36.10 19.04
C ALA A 237 22.10 36.60 20.39
N SER A 238 23.31 36.23 20.67
CA SER A 238 24.09 36.67 21.82
C SER A 238 24.02 38.18 21.93
N ASP A 239 23.27 38.65 22.90
CA ASP A 239 23.42 39.99 23.44
C ASP A 239 24.79 40.01 24.17
N ARG A 240 25.85 40.30 23.43
CA ARG A 240 27.13 40.69 24.02
C ARG A 240 27.07 42.21 24.17
N PRO A 241 27.16 42.76 25.38
CA PRO A 241 27.37 44.19 25.57
C PRO A 241 28.71 44.53 24.96
N ARG A 242 28.72 45.51 24.07
CA ARG A 242 29.97 46.14 23.58
C ARG A 242 30.53 47.03 24.68
N PRO A 243 31.87 47.07 24.80
CA PRO A 243 32.57 47.89 25.77
C PRO A 243 32.43 49.39 25.51
#